data_8bae5003bf84de787ef4c5c310b116e5
#
_entry.id   8bae5003bf84de787ef4c5c310b116e5
#
_cell.length_a   1.000
_cell.length_b   1.000
_cell.length_c   1.000
_cell.angle_alpha   90.00
_cell.angle_beta   90.00
_cell.angle_gamma   90.00
#
_symmetry.space_group_name_H-M   'P 1'
#
loop_
_entity.id
_entity.type
_entity.pdbx_description
1 polymer ?
#
loop_
_entity_poly.entity_id
_entity_poly.type
_entity_poly.pdbx_seq_one_letter_code
_entity_poly.pdbx_strand_id
1 'polypeptide(L)'
;MEEKDARLFQDATHEHSWNIVELESRRQLRYRIHELIQLSSSSSIPTSEMRHHLLLDVAQFGKLFATQLVRSLQRDDQQERQAIVWLLTLLNEQETIAPLQQMTRNERLPRSIRLSAALALAGMGATKEVKERLLPLRPKWKSNIGV
;
A
#
# COMPACT_ATOMS: atom_id res chain seq x y z
N MET A 1 -34.51 -3.75 36.20
CA MET A 1 -33.20 -4.41 36.25
C MET A 1 -32.97 -5.33 35.06
N GLU A 2 -33.93 -6.15 34.74
CA GLU A 2 -33.80 -7.08 33.61
C GLU A 2 -33.65 -6.38 32.26
N GLU A 3 -34.30 -5.24 32.08
CA GLU A 3 -34.18 -4.46 30.83
C GLU A 3 -32.77 -3.87 30.63
N LYS A 4 -32.13 -3.44 31.73
CA LYS A 4 -30.76 -2.90 31.65
C LYS A 4 -29.77 -3.98 31.28
N ASP A 5 -29.91 -5.17 31.82
CA ASP A 5 -29.03 -6.30 31.54
C ASP A 5 -29.19 -6.77 30.09
N ALA A 6 -30.43 -6.78 29.58
CA ALA A 6 -30.72 -7.14 28.20
C ALA A 6 -30.11 -6.15 27.24
N ARG A 7 -30.16 -4.84 27.53
CA ARG A 7 -29.56 -3.80 26.69
C ARG A 7 -28.04 -3.92 26.68
N LEU A 8 -27.43 -4.12 27.83
CA LEU A 8 -25.98 -4.29 27.92
C LEU A 8 -25.52 -5.51 27.12
N PHE A 9 -26.28 -6.59 27.18
CA PHE A 9 -25.97 -7.80 26.46
C PHE A 9 -26.08 -7.60 24.93
N GLN A 10 -27.11 -6.87 24.48
CA GLN A 10 -27.28 -6.57 23.06
C GLN A 10 -26.18 -5.68 22.56
N ASP A 11 -25.77 -4.64 23.28
CA ASP A 11 -24.69 -3.75 22.91
C ASP A 11 -23.36 -4.50 22.82
N ALA A 12 -23.07 -5.36 23.79
CA ALA A 12 -21.86 -6.17 23.77
C ALA A 12 -21.85 -7.15 22.59
N THR A 13 -22.97 -7.74 22.25
CA THR A 13 -23.10 -8.64 21.11
C THR A 13 -22.91 -7.89 19.80
N HIS A 14 -23.45 -6.69 19.71
CA HIS A 14 -23.31 -5.83 18.53
C HIS A 14 -21.86 -5.40 18.30
N GLU A 15 -21.18 -4.95 19.36
CA GLU A 15 -19.77 -4.60 19.30
C GLU A 15 -18.90 -5.81 18.92
N HIS A 16 -19.21 -6.97 19.45
CA HIS A 16 -18.50 -8.20 19.13
C HIS A 16 -18.67 -8.58 17.64
N SER A 17 -19.86 -8.41 17.08
CA SER A 17 -20.12 -8.64 15.66
C SER A 17 -19.30 -7.70 14.77
N TRP A 18 -19.22 -6.43 15.12
CA TRP A 18 -18.41 -5.44 14.41
C TRP A 18 -16.93 -5.82 14.43
N ASN A 19 -16.42 -6.22 15.59
CA ASN A 19 -15.02 -6.62 15.74
C ASN A 19 -14.69 -7.86 14.91
N ILE A 20 -15.60 -8.83 14.82
CA ILE A 20 -15.41 -10.03 14.02
C ILE A 20 -15.35 -9.69 12.54
N VAL A 21 -16.25 -8.85 12.05
CA VAL A 21 -16.29 -8.42 10.64
C VAL A 21 -15.00 -7.67 10.30
N GLU A 22 -14.56 -6.76 11.17
CA GLU A 22 -13.32 -6.00 10.96
C GLU A 22 -12.11 -6.91 10.94
N LEU A 23 -12.01 -7.86 11.86
CA LEU A 23 -10.89 -8.81 11.91
C LEU A 23 -10.85 -9.69 10.67
N GLU A 24 -12.01 -10.13 10.19
CA GLU A 24 -12.10 -10.94 8.99
C GLU A 24 -11.68 -10.14 7.75
N SER A 25 -12.12 -8.90 7.64
CA SER A 25 -11.72 -8.01 6.56
C SER A 25 -10.21 -7.79 6.53
N ARG A 26 -9.60 -7.60 7.71
CA ARG A 26 -8.14 -7.45 7.81
C ARG A 26 -7.40 -8.72 7.42
N ARG A 27 -7.96 -9.88 7.78
CA ARG A 27 -7.38 -11.18 7.42
C ARG A 27 -7.41 -11.37 5.91
N GLN A 28 -8.55 -11.11 5.28
CA GLN A 28 -8.71 -11.19 3.83
C GLN A 28 -7.75 -10.26 3.12
N LEU A 29 -7.60 -9.04 3.63
CA LEU A 29 -6.71 -8.04 3.06
C LEU A 29 -5.25 -8.49 3.14
N ARG A 30 -4.81 -8.99 4.28
CA ARG A 30 -3.44 -9.51 4.45
C ARG A 30 -3.20 -10.71 3.52
N TYR A 31 -4.17 -11.58 3.39
CA TYR A 31 -4.08 -12.72 2.48
C TYR A 31 -3.95 -12.26 1.03
N ARG A 32 -4.74 -11.27 0.64
CA ARG A 32 -4.68 -10.72 -0.71
C ARG A 32 -3.32 -10.08 -1.01
N ILE A 33 -2.76 -9.35 -0.06
CA ILE A 33 -1.44 -8.75 -0.22
C ILE A 33 -0.37 -9.85 -0.38
N HIS A 34 -0.49 -10.92 0.39
CA HIS A 34 0.41 -12.06 0.25
C HIS A 34 0.32 -12.69 -1.15
N GLU A 35 -0.89 -12.83 -1.70
CA GLU A 35 -1.09 -13.30 -3.06
C GLU A 35 -0.40 -12.38 -4.09
N LEU A 36 -0.53 -11.07 -3.91
CA LEU A 36 0.10 -10.09 -4.80
C LEU A 36 1.62 -10.19 -4.75
N ILE A 37 2.19 -10.40 -3.57
CA ILE A 37 3.62 -10.61 -3.40
C ILE A 37 4.06 -11.87 -4.16
N GLN A 38 3.32 -12.96 -4.01
CA GLN A 38 3.60 -14.21 -4.71
C GLN A 38 3.52 -14.04 -6.22
N LEU A 39 2.50 -13.34 -6.71
CA LEU A 39 2.33 -13.04 -8.12
C LEU A 39 3.52 -12.26 -8.68
N SER A 40 3.98 -11.25 -7.93
CA SER A 40 5.10 -10.41 -8.38
C SER A 40 6.43 -11.17 -8.38
N SER A 41 6.57 -12.17 -7.51
CA SER A 41 7.82 -12.93 -7.37
C SER A 41 7.91 -14.13 -8.30
N SER A 42 6.79 -14.79 -8.58
CA SER A 42 6.77 -16.11 -9.24
C SER A 42 6.47 -16.07 -10.73
N SER A 43 5.95 -14.97 -11.25
CA SER A 43 5.61 -14.86 -12.66
C SER A 43 6.02 -13.52 -13.22
N SER A 44 6.36 -13.51 -14.51
CA SER A 44 6.64 -12.26 -15.22
C SER A 44 5.32 -11.61 -15.62
N ILE A 45 4.54 -11.20 -14.63
CA ILE A 45 3.28 -10.53 -14.87
C ILE A 45 3.53 -9.13 -15.47
N PRO A 46 2.84 -8.74 -16.53
CA PRO A 46 2.99 -7.40 -17.09
C PRO A 46 2.57 -6.32 -16.09
N THR A 47 3.26 -5.19 -16.13
CA THR A 47 3.00 -4.05 -15.25
C THR A 47 1.54 -3.58 -15.36
N SER A 48 1.00 -3.54 -16.58
CA SER A 48 -0.39 -3.13 -16.81
C SER A 48 -1.39 -4.07 -16.16
N GLU A 49 -1.11 -5.37 -16.19
CA GLU A 49 -1.97 -6.37 -15.56
C GLU A 49 -1.90 -6.27 -14.03
N MET A 50 -0.71 -6.11 -13.48
CA MET A 50 -0.56 -5.91 -12.02
C MET A 50 -1.27 -4.64 -11.57
N ARG A 51 -1.14 -3.55 -12.33
CA ARG A 51 -1.87 -2.31 -12.01
C ARG A 51 -3.38 -2.53 -12.02
N HIS A 52 -3.88 -3.33 -12.94
CA HIS A 52 -5.30 -3.66 -13.00
C HIS A 52 -5.75 -4.41 -11.75
N HIS A 53 -4.96 -5.39 -11.29
CA HIS A 53 -5.23 -6.08 -10.02
C HIS A 53 -5.27 -5.10 -8.84
N LEU A 54 -4.32 -4.18 -8.78
CA LEU A 54 -4.26 -3.18 -7.70
C LEU A 54 -5.50 -2.28 -7.69
N LEU A 55 -5.96 -1.85 -8.86
CA LEU A 55 -7.15 -1.01 -8.98
C LEU A 55 -8.41 -1.75 -8.51
N LEU A 56 -8.52 -3.04 -8.84
CA LEU A 56 -9.63 -3.86 -8.37
C LEU A 56 -9.60 -4.02 -6.84
N ASP A 57 -8.42 -4.19 -6.28
CA ASP A 57 -8.25 -4.35 -4.83
C ASP A 57 -8.57 -3.03 -4.09
N VAL A 58 -8.18 -1.89 -4.65
CA VAL A 58 -8.56 -0.58 -4.09
C VAL A 58 -10.07 -0.41 -4.14
N ALA A 59 -10.71 -0.82 -5.22
CA ALA A 59 -12.16 -0.75 -5.34
C ALA A 59 -12.84 -1.63 -4.29
N GLN A 60 -12.28 -2.79 -3.98
CA GLN A 60 -12.86 -3.72 -3.03
C GLN A 60 -12.60 -3.31 -1.58
N PHE A 61 -11.37 -2.94 -1.24
CA PHE A 61 -10.95 -2.70 0.14
C PHE A 61 -10.87 -1.21 0.52
N GLY A 62 -10.91 -0.32 -0.46
CA GLY A 62 -10.82 1.12 -0.22
C GLY A 62 -9.48 1.55 0.34
N LYS A 63 -9.51 2.53 1.23
CA LYS A 63 -8.30 3.11 1.85
C LYS A 63 -7.52 2.11 2.68
N LEU A 64 -8.16 1.09 3.20
CA LEU A 64 -7.51 0.06 4.00
C LEU A 64 -6.45 -0.69 3.20
N PHE A 65 -6.64 -0.84 1.89
CA PHE A 65 -5.67 -1.51 1.04
C PHE A 65 -4.33 -0.79 1.04
N ALA A 66 -4.34 0.52 0.79
CA ALA A 66 -3.13 1.32 0.78
C ALA A 66 -2.42 1.30 2.14
N THR A 67 -3.18 1.48 3.22
CA THR A 67 -2.65 1.45 4.58
C THR A 67 -1.99 0.11 4.90
N GLN A 68 -2.65 -0.98 4.56
CA GLN A 68 -2.11 -2.31 4.84
C GLN A 68 -0.90 -2.61 3.98
N LEU A 69 -0.88 -2.13 2.75
CA LEU A 69 0.26 -2.29 1.86
C LEU A 69 1.51 -1.60 2.43
N VAL A 70 1.35 -0.38 2.95
CA VAL A 70 2.44 0.34 3.63
C VAL A 70 2.92 -0.44 4.86
N ARG A 71 2.01 -0.93 5.69
CA ARG A 71 2.37 -1.74 6.87
C ARG A 71 3.12 -3.00 6.49
N SER A 72 2.82 -3.55 5.33
CA SER A 72 3.45 -4.78 4.84
C SER A 72 4.92 -4.61 4.52
N LEU A 73 5.43 -3.37 4.45
CA LEU A 73 6.86 -3.12 4.32
C LEU A 73 7.67 -3.59 5.53
N GLN A 74 7.03 -3.78 6.69
CA GLN A 74 7.71 -4.22 7.90
C GLN A 74 7.91 -5.74 7.92
N ARG A 75 8.31 -6.31 6.80
CA ARG A 75 8.64 -7.73 6.65
C ARG A 75 10.15 -7.91 6.68
N ASP A 76 10.58 -9.03 7.24
CA ASP A 76 12.01 -9.34 7.34
C ASP A 76 12.62 -9.75 6.01
N ASP A 77 11.83 -10.38 5.14
CA ASP A 77 12.30 -10.84 3.84
C ASP A 77 12.50 -9.68 2.88
N GLN A 78 13.73 -9.55 2.37
CA GLN A 78 14.10 -8.47 1.46
C GLN A 78 13.35 -8.57 0.13
N GLN A 79 13.15 -9.77 -0.40
CA GLN A 79 12.43 -9.95 -1.66
C GLN A 79 10.97 -9.54 -1.54
N GLU A 80 10.35 -9.88 -0.41
CA GLU A 80 8.98 -9.46 -0.14
C GLU A 80 8.87 -7.94 -0.02
N ARG A 81 9.84 -7.30 0.66
CA ARG A 81 9.85 -5.83 0.75
C ARG A 81 10.01 -5.19 -0.62
N GLN A 82 10.89 -5.72 -1.46
CA GLN A 82 11.06 -5.21 -2.82
C GLN A 82 9.78 -5.33 -3.64
N ALA A 83 9.06 -6.44 -3.49
CA ALA A 83 7.77 -6.63 -4.13
C ALA A 83 6.78 -5.57 -3.67
N ILE A 84 6.72 -5.31 -2.36
CA ILE A 84 5.82 -4.28 -1.80
C ILE A 84 6.20 -2.89 -2.30
N VAL A 85 7.49 -2.57 -2.38
CA VAL A 85 7.96 -1.29 -2.94
C VAL A 85 7.45 -1.12 -4.37
N TRP A 86 7.56 -2.15 -5.18
CA TRP A 86 7.07 -2.13 -6.55
C TRP A 86 5.55 -1.92 -6.60
N LEU A 87 4.81 -2.65 -5.78
CA LEU A 87 3.35 -2.52 -5.72
C LEU A 87 2.93 -1.11 -5.29
N LEU A 88 3.60 -0.54 -4.30
CA LEU A 88 3.35 0.83 -3.85
C LEU A 88 3.62 1.85 -4.96
N THR A 89 4.70 1.66 -5.70
CA THR A 89 5.05 2.52 -6.83
C THR A 89 4.00 2.44 -7.94
N LEU A 90 3.51 1.23 -8.24
CA LEU A 90 2.46 1.04 -9.24
C LEU A 90 1.12 1.62 -8.79
N LEU A 91 0.78 1.41 -7.52
CA LEU A 91 -0.45 1.94 -6.94
C LEU A 91 -0.44 3.47 -6.96
N ASN A 92 0.70 4.06 -6.61
CA ASN A 92 0.95 5.51 -6.69
C ASN A 92 -0.16 6.33 -6.03
N GLU A 93 -0.61 5.91 -4.84
CA GLU A 93 -1.65 6.60 -4.10
C GLU A 93 -1.05 7.66 -3.20
N GLN A 94 -1.57 8.88 -3.30
CA GLN A 94 -1.10 10.02 -2.52
C GLN A 94 -1.24 9.79 -1.01
N GLU A 95 -2.23 9.01 -0.61
CA GLU A 95 -2.48 8.68 0.79
C GLU A 95 -1.35 7.88 1.45
N THR A 96 -0.52 7.22 0.66
CA THR A 96 0.61 6.43 1.19
C THR A 96 1.84 7.29 1.49
N ILE A 97 1.90 8.52 0.99
CA ILE A 97 3.08 9.38 1.10
C ILE A 97 3.40 9.72 2.55
N ALA A 98 2.42 10.22 3.31
CA ALA A 98 2.64 10.61 4.70
C ALA A 98 3.07 9.44 5.59
N PRO A 99 2.40 8.27 5.56
CA PRO A 99 2.86 7.10 6.30
C PRO A 99 4.27 6.64 5.91
N LEU A 100 4.60 6.66 4.62
CA LEU A 100 5.93 6.28 4.16
C LEU A 100 6.99 7.26 4.65
N GLN A 101 6.70 8.56 4.63
CA GLN A 101 7.60 9.58 5.18
C GLN A 101 7.85 9.37 6.67
N GLN A 102 6.80 9.03 7.43
CA GLN A 102 6.95 8.72 8.84
C GLN A 102 7.85 7.51 9.06
N MET A 103 7.72 6.49 8.23
CA MET A 103 8.57 5.31 8.32
C MET A 103 10.05 5.63 8.05
N THR A 104 10.33 6.49 7.08
CA THR A 104 11.71 6.89 6.78
C THR A 104 12.36 7.63 7.94
N ARG A 105 11.58 8.35 8.73
CA ARG A 105 12.07 9.15 9.87
C ARG A 105 12.05 8.38 11.19
N ASN A 106 11.42 7.23 11.25
CA ASN A 106 11.28 6.47 12.48
C ASN A 106 12.54 5.66 12.76
N GLU A 107 13.36 6.18 13.68
CA GLU A 107 14.61 5.55 14.06
C GLU A 107 14.43 4.21 14.77
N ARG A 108 13.23 3.91 15.25
CA ARG A 108 12.91 2.64 15.88
C ARG A 108 12.81 1.50 14.86
N LEU A 109 12.57 1.83 13.60
CA LEU A 109 12.50 0.84 12.54
C LEU A 109 13.91 0.48 12.04
N PRO A 110 14.14 -0.78 11.64
CA PRO A 110 15.41 -1.16 11.03
C PRO A 110 15.72 -0.33 9.80
N ARG A 111 17.01 -0.12 9.54
CA ARG A 111 17.46 0.67 8.40
C ARG A 111 16.94 0.11 7.08
N SER A 112 16.88 -1.21 6.94
CA SER A 112 16.38 -1.86 5.73
C SER A 112 14.93 -1.48 5.43
N ILE A 113 14.09 -1.38 6.45
CA ILE A 113 12.68 -0.99 6.30
C ILE A 113 12.60 0.50 5.95
N ARG A 114 13.38 1.35 6.63
CA ARG A 114 13.44 2.78 6.31
C ARG A 114 13.87 3.04 4.87
N LEU A 115 14.86 2.29 4.40
CA LEU A 115 15.31 2.38 3.01
C LEU A 115 14.23 1.92 2.03
N SER A 116 13.51 0.86 2.35
CA SER A 116 12.39 0.40 1.50
C SER A 116 11.31 1.46 1.38
N ALA A 117 10.96 2.12 2.48
CA ALA A 117 10.00 3.22 2.47
C ALA A 117 10.50 4.40 1.61
N ALA A 118 11.79 4.74 1.74
CA ALA A 118 12.40 5.78 0.94
C ALA A 118 12.40 5.45 -0.54
N LEU A 119 12.66 4.19 -0.90
CA LEU A 119 12.62 3.72 -2.29
C LEU A 119 11.21 3.82 -2.87
N ALA A 120 10.20 3.46 -2.09
CA ALA A 120 8.81 3.59 -2.53
C ALA A 120 8.46 5.06 -2.79
N LEU A 121 8.84 5.96 -1.89
CA LEU A 121 8.65 7.39 -2.06
C LEU A 121 9.36 7.92 -3.30
N ALA A 122 10.60 7.51 -3.52
CA ALA A 122 11.37 7.93 -4.68
C ALA A 122 10.72 7.47 -5.97
N GLY A 123 10.23 6.24 -6.01
CA GLY A 123 9.52 5.71 -7.18
C GLY A 123 8.23 6.48 -7.47
N MET A 124 7.48 6.83 -6.44
CA MET A 124 6.27 7.63 -6.57
C MET A 124 6.58 9.08 -6.96
N GLY A 125 7.59 9.67 -6.33
CA GLY A 125 8.02 11.03 -6.60
C GLY A 125 8.56 11.19 -8.01
N ALA A 126 9.31 10.21 -8.50
CA ALA A 126 9.82 10.22 -9.86
C ALA A 126 8.71 10.27 -10.90
N THR A 127 7.55 9.68 -10.60
CA THR A 127 6.42 9.72 -11.54
C THR A 127 5.63 11.01 -11.47
N LYS A 128 5.55 11.66 -10.29
CA LYS A 128 4.77 12.89 -10.11
C LYS A 128 5.61 14.16 -10.14
N GLU A 129 6.54 14.28 -9.20
CA GLU A 129 7.34 15.52 -9.07
C GLU A 129 8.31 15.72 -10.22
N VAL A 130 8.97 14.66 -10.65
CA VAL A 130 9.90 14.75 -11.76
C VAL A 130 9.17 15.07 -13.04
N LYS A 131 8.00 14.47 -13.27
CA LYS A 131 7.16 14.82 -14.40
C LYS A 131 6.71 16.27 -14.37
N GLU A 132 6.25 16.74 -13.20
CA GLU A 132 5.81 18.13 -13.07
C GLU A 132 6.96 19.12 -13.25
N ARG A 133 8.13 18.83 -12.67
CA ARG A 133 9.30 19.69 -12.78
C ARG A 133 9.89 19.67 -14.19
N LEU A 134 9.86 18.52 -14.85
CA LEU A 134 10.43 18.37 -16.19
C LEU A 134 9.45 18.69 -17.31
N LEU A 135 8.16 18.86 -17.00
CA LEU A 135 7.16 19.22 -17.99
C LEU A 135 7.54 20.46 -18.82
N PRO A 136 8.04 21.55 -18.21
CA PRO A 136 8.49 22.71 -18.98
C PRO A 136 9.72 22.43 -19.86
N LEU A 137 10.55 21.46 -19.44
CA LEU A 137 11.76 21.08 -20.17
C LEU A 137 11.54 19.95 -21.15
N ARG A 138 10.38 19.32 -21.08
CA ARG A 138 10.03 18.15 -21.88
C ARG A 138 10.11 18.38 -23.40
N PRO A 139 9.66 19.55 -23.94
CA PRO A 139 9.82 19.81 -25.37
C PRO A 139 11.28 19.85 -25.79
N LYS A 140 12.17 20.45 -25.00
CA LYS A 140 13.61 20.44 -25.26
C LYS A 140 14.17 19.02 -25.17
N TRP A 141 13.72 18.27 -24.21
CA TRP A 141 14.14 16.88 -24.01
C TRP A 141 13.69 16.01 -25.18
N LYS A 142 12.44 16.17 -25.64
CA LYS A 142 11.92 15.44 -26.79
C LYS A 142 12.66 15.80 -28.06
N SER A 143 12.98 17.07 -28.28
CA SER A 143 13.73 17.46 -29.46
C SER A 143 15.15 16.91 -29.43
N ASN A 144 15.78 16.78 -28.26
CA ASN A 144 17.12 16.21 -28.15
C ASN A 144 17.13 14.68 -28.29
N ILE A 145 16.07 14.00 -27.91
CA ILE A 145 15.94 12.55 -27.94
C ILE A 145 15.18 12.07 -29.18
N GLY A 146 14.19 12.82 -29.60
CA GLY A 146 13.35 12.48 -30.75
C GLY A 146 14.01 12.72 -32.09
N VAL A 147 15.21 13.24 -32.07
CA VAL A 147 16.04 13.39 -33.23
C VAL A 147 16.98 12.18 -33.37
#